data_eb2b3cb8c17a216c45aa8c4cabb281c8
#
_entry.id   eb2b3cb8c17a216c45aa8c4cabb281c8
#
_cell.length_a   1.000
_cell.length_b   1.000
_cell.length_c   1.000
_cell.angle_alpha   90.00
_cell.angle_beta   90.00
_cell.angle_gamma   90.00
#
_symmetry.space_group_name_H-M   'P 1'
#
loop_
_entity.id
_entity.type
_entity.pdbx_description
1 polymer ?
#
loop_
_entity_poly.entity_id
_entity_poly.type
_entity_poly.pdbx_seq_one_letter_code
_entity_poly.pdbx_strand_id
1 'polypeptide(L)'
;MFTKIRHVAIHTDDHFRMAHFYKTLFGMKKITAGMTDQNGNYDKERGHLSDGVIGLALLQRQPGISAGLDHFGLEVEDVQKVRDRLKQYYPDVFVAESQSHVPFAGLRTHDPDGNQFDLSQKGMANVREGYLQEGWDQPRWINHVAIRSARPAHLAEYYQKVFELRPVEGLSGNGSYYVTDGKVTIAIRPWDMISYRGLMAGLDHFGFKVENLEAAKKDLDNLATTTPASAARRIAIGRDGEKRQKNLEACKLCRHALADPDGVLLDLTD
;
A
#
# COMPACT_ATOMS: atom_id res chain seq x y z
N MET A 1 -16.23 12.96 -0.94
CA MET A 1 -15.69 12.19 0.19
C MET A 1 -14.46 12.90 0.71
N PHE A 2 -14.31 13.09 2.01
CA PHE A 2 -13.25 13.90 2.61
C PHE A 2 -11.84 13.32 2.39
N THR A 3 -11.68 12.01 2.43
CA THR A 3 -10.38 11.34 2.27
C THR A 3 -10.43 10.30 1.16
N LYS A 4 -9.33 10.21 0.40
CA LYS A 4 -9.06 9.11 -0.55
C LYS A 4 -7.72 8.45 -0.21
N ILE A 5 -7.65 7.14 -0.31
CA ILE A 5 -6.40 6.38 -0.23
C ILE A 5 -5.82 6.40 -1.63
N ARG A 6 -4.63 6.99 -1.81
CA ARG A 6 -4.11 7.33 -3.15
C ARG A 6 -2.71 6.85 -3.43
N HIS A 7 -2.00 6.37 -2.43
CA HIS A 7 -0.58 6.10 -2.55
C HIS A 7 -0.18 4.86 -1.77
N VAL A 8 0.73 4.09 -2.36
CA VAL A 8 1.45 2.98 -1.72
C VAL A 8 2.90 3.07 -2.14
N ALA A 9 3.82 2.85 -1.25
CA ALA A 9 5.24 2.81 -1.52
C ALA A 9 5.86 1.49 -1.06
N ILE A 10 6.72 0.92 -1.88
CA ILE A 10 7.46 -0.31 -1.59
C ILE A 10 8.95 -0.12 -1.84
N HIS A 11 9.78 -0.82 -1.05
CA HIS A 11 11.21 -0.88 -1.29
C HIS A 11 11.57 -1.99 -2.27
N THR A 12 12.40 -1.66 -3.26
CA THR A 12 12.89 -2.60 -4.28
C THR A 12 14.37 -2.45 -4.54
N ASP A 13 15.05 -3.55 -4.87
CA ASP A 13 16.41 -3.55 -5.36
C ASP A 13 16.50 -3.28 -6.86
N ASP A 14 15.41 -3.57 -7.59
CA ASP A 14 15.39 -3.52 -9.06
C ASP A 14 14.05 -2.94 -9.57
N HIS A 15 14.08 -1.65 -9.89
CA HIS A 15 12.92 -0.92 -10.40
C HIS A 15 12.38 -1.48 -11.72
N PHE A 16 13.27 -1.95 -12.60
CA PHE A 16 12.85 -2.49 -13.91
C PHE A 16 12.07 -3.79 -13.73
N ARG A 17 12.60 -4.70 -12.92
CA ARG A 17 11.98 -5.97 -12.61
C ARG A 17 10.61 -5.76 -11.95
N MET A 18 10.55 -4.85 -10.98
CA MET A 18 9.31 -4.57 -10.27
C MET A 18 8.30 -3.85 -11.16
N ALA A 19 8.73 -2.86 -11.95
CA ALA A 19 7.84 -2.22 -12.91
C ALA A 19 7.32 -3.24 -13.95
N HIS A 20 8.15 -4.16 -14.41
CA HIS A 20 7.73 -5.23 -15.32
C HIS A 20 6.67 -6.12 -14.69
N PHE A 21 6.88 -6.56 -13.45
CA PHE A 21 5.91 -7.36 -12.67
C PHE A 21 4.55 -6.69 -12.58
N TYR A 22 4.50 -5.46 -12.05
CA TYR A 22 3.23 -4.76 -11.83
C TYR A 22 2.54 -4.33 -13.13
N LYS A 23 3.29 -3.96 -14.16
CA LYS A 23 2.72 -3.61 -15.48
C LYS A 23 2.14 -4.84 -16.17
N THR A 24 2.86 -5.97 -16.14
CA THR A 24 2.43 -7.19 -16.84
C THR A 24 1.24 -7.85 -16.16
N LEU A 25 1.26 -7.98 -14.84
CA LEU A 25 0.21 -8.68 -14.12
C LEU A 25 -1.03 -7.82 -13.84
N PHE A 26 -0.83 -6.54 -13.54
CA PHE A 26 -1.90 -5.69 -13.06
C PHE A 26 -2.23 -4.53 -14.02
N GLY A 27 -1.59 -4.46 -15.17
CA GLY A 27 -1.87 -3.42 -16.16
C GLY A 27 -1.50 -2.01 -15.71
N MET A 28 -0.68 -1.87 -14.66
CA MET A 28 -0.29 -0.56 -14.14
C MET A 28 0.47 0.26 -15.19
N LYS A 29 0.26 1.56 -15.20
CA LYS A 29 0.91 2.48 -16.14
C LYS A 29 1.92 3.36 -15.41
N LYS A 30 3.00 3.70 -16.09
CA LYS A 30 3.95 4.68 -15.58
C LYS A 30 3.34 6.08 -15.64
N ILE A 31 3.37 6.79 -14.54
CA ILE A 31 2.71 8.09 -14.36
C ILE A 31 3.65 9.26 -14.13
N THR A 32 4.93 9.01 -13.84
CA THR A 32 5.92 10.08 -13.66
C THR A 32 6.90 10.10 -14.82
N ALA A 33 7.45 11.27 -15.13
CA ALA A 33 8.67 11.37 -15.93
C ALA A 33 9.78 10.55 -15.26
N GLY A 34 10.84 10.21 -16.00
CA GLY A 34 12.00 9.57 -15.40
C GLY A 34 12.57 10.38 -14.22
N MET A 35 13.33 9.74 -13.38
CA MET A 35 13.91 10.34 -12.18
C MET A 35 15.42 10.44 -12.32
N THR A 36 15.99 11.46 -11.74
CA THR A 36 17.44 11.60 -11.60
C THR A 36 17.88 10.97 -10.29
N ASP A 37 18.91 10.12 -10.33
CA ASP A 37 19.49 9.54 -9.13
C ASP A 37 20.34 10.58 -8.34
N GLN A 38 20.84 10.16 -7.18
CA GLN A 38 21.68 11.01 -6.32
C GLN A 38 23.02 11.42 -6.97
N ASN A 39 23.44 10.75 -8.06
CA ASN A 39 24.66 11.05 -8.81
C ASN A 39 24.39 11.94 -10.03
N GLY A 40 23.14 12.37 -10.23
CA GLY A 40 22.73 13.21 -11.35
C GLY A 40 22.40 12.44 -12.64
N ASN A 41 22.39 11.10 -12.63
CA ASN A 41 22.05 10.31 -13.81
C ASN A 41 20.53 10.22 -13.97
N TYR A 42 20.03 10.64 -15.12
CA TYR A 42 18.61 10.54 -15.46
C TYR A 42 18.27 9.13 -15.96
N ASP A 43 17.31 8.51 -15.29
CA ASP A 43 16.75 7.22 -15.70
C ASP A 43 15.28 7.40 -16.09
N LYS A 44 15.00 7.24 -17.38
CA LYS A 44 13.65 7.38 -17.95
C LYS A 44 12.68 6.30 -17.48
N GLU A 45 13.19 5.14 -17.04
CA GLU A 45 12.36 4.02 -16.60
C GLU A 45 12.05 4.07 -15.11
N ARG A 46 12.84 4.80 -14.32
CA ARG A 46 12.50 5.09 -12.93
C ARG A 46 11.25 5.94 -12.88
N GLY A 47 10.33 5.57 -12.03
CA GLY A 47 9.12 6.34 -11.86
C GLY A 47 8.06 5.56 -11.11
N HIS A 48 7.02 6.28 -10.76
CA HIS A 48 5.87 5.70 -10.10
C HIS A 48 4.94 5.06 -11.13
N LEU A 49 4.26 4.03 -10.70
CA LEU A 49 3.20 3.37 -11.45
C LEU A 49 1.83 3.78 -10.90
N SER A 50 0.78 3.57 -11.66
CA SER A 50 -0.58 3.69 -11.17
C SER A 50 -1.51 2.69 -11.87
N ASP A 51 -2.56 2.31 -11.15
CA ASP A 51 -3.69 1.53 -11.64
C ASP A 51 -4.92 2.40 -11.92
N GLY A 52 -4.77 3.73 -11.90
CA GLY A 52 -5.87 4.69 -12.03
C GLY A 52 -6.58 5.01 -10.72
N VAL A 53 -6.24 4.33 -9.63
CA VAL A 53 -6.78 4.53 -8.28
C VAL A 53 -5.66 4.88 -7.31
N ILE A 54 -4.62 4.07 -7.29
CA ILE A 54 -3.45 4.17 -6.42
C ILE A 54 -2.19 4.43 -7.24
N GLY A 55 -1.39 5.38 -6.79
CA GLY A 55 0.00 5.53 -7.22
C GLY A 55 0.90 4.60 -6.43
N LEU A 56 1.66 3.76 -7.12
CA LEU A 56 2.65 2.86 -6.52
C LEU A 56 4.06 3.41 -6.71
N ALA A 57 4.68 3.84 -5.62
CA ALA A 57 6.08 4.27 -5.62
C ALA A 57 7.02 3.06 -5.45
N LEU A 58 7.98 2.95 -6.36
CA LEU A 58 9.07 1.98 -6.27
C LEU A 58 10.29 2.72 -5.70
N LEU A 59 10.59 2.52 -4.42
CA LEU A 59 11.68 3.17 -3.71
C LEU A 59 12.94 2.32 -3.77
N GLN A 60 14.09 2.93 -4.09
CA GLN A 60 15.36 2.22 -4.03
C GLN A 60 15.65 1.79 -2.60
N ARG A 61 15.78 0.49 -2.39
CA ARG A 61 16.12 -0.06 -1.09
C ARG A 61 17.54 0.35 -0.70
N GLN A 62 17.68 0.85 0.51
CA GLN A 62 18.97 1.18 1.09
C GLN A 62 19.49 0.01 1.94
N PRO A 63 20.81 -0.10 2.17
CA PRO A 63 21.37 -1.07 3.09
C PRO A 63 20.71 -0.98 4.48
N GLY A 64 20.37 -2.15 5.06
CA GLY A 64 19.69 -2.23 6.35
C GLY A 64 18.16 -2.13 6.28
N ILE A 65 17.59 -1.80 5.13
CA ILE A 65 16.14 -1.79 4.91
C ILE A 65 15.70 -3.12 4.30
N SER A 66 14.66 -3.72 4.87
CA SER A 66 14.04 -4.92 4.31
C SER A 66 13.19 -4.59 3.08
N ALA A 67 13.05 -5.53 2.15
CA ALA A 67 12.00 -5.44 1.15
C ALA A 67 10.63 -5.50 1.86
N GLY A 68 9.70 -4.65 1.44
CA GLY A 68 8.38 -4.59 2.07
C GLY A 68 7.61 -3.35 1.68
N LEU A 69 6.39 -3.31 2.18
CA LEU A 69 5.55 -2.12 2.18
C LEU A 69 6.19 -1.07 3.11
N ASP A 70 6.53 0.09 2.56
CA ASP A 70 7.18 1.17 3.32
C ASP A 70 6.17 2.12 3.95
N HIS A 71 5.29 2.67 3.14
CA HIS A 71 4.21 3.54 3.59
C HIS A 71 3.04 3.53 2.60
N PHE A 72 1.95 4.12 3.00
CA PHE A 72 0.83 4.47 2.13
C PHE A 72 0.57 5.98 2.21
N GLY A 73 -0.44 6.47 1.49
CA GLY A 73 -0.75 7.89 1.52
C GLY A 73 -2.23 8.20 1.34
N LEU A 74 -2.64 9.26 2.01
CA LEU A 74 -4.00 9.77 2.02
C LEU A 74 -4.06 11.14 1.36
N GLU A 75 -5.01 11.35 0.47
CA GLU A 75 -5.40 12.66 -0.04
C GLU A 75 -6.65 13.12 0.70
N VAL A 76 -6.63 14.33 1.25
CA VAL A 76 -7.76 14.93 1.95
C VAL A 76 -8.23 16.21 1.24
N GLU A 77 -9.46 16.61 1.47
CA GLU A 77 -9.97 17.88 0.94
C GLU A 77 -9.41 19.08 1.70
N ASP A 78 -9.13 18.93 3.00
CA ASP A 78 -8.72 20.01 3.90
C ASP A 78 -7.80 19.50 5.02
N VAL A 79 -6.52 19.81 4.91
CA VAL A 79 -5.50 19.45 5.91
C VAL A 79 -5.72 20.18 7.25
N GLN A 80 -6.26 21.39 7.24
CA GLN A 80 -6.51 22.10 8.48
C GLN A 80 -7.56 21.38 9.35
N LYS A 81 -8.59 20.82 8.75
CA LYS A 81 -9.55 19.96 9.47
C LYS A 81 -8.89 18.71 10.05
N VAL A 82 -7.94 18.12 9.34
CA VAL A 82 -7.15 16.99 9.90
C VAL A 82 -6.39 17.45 11.13
N ARG A 83 -5.67 18.56 11.05
CA ARG A 83 -4.91 19.12 12.19
C ARG A 83 -5.81 19.43 13.39
N ASP A 84 -6.98 19.99 13.17
CA ASP A 84 -7.95 20.32 14.22
C ASP A 84 -8.47 19.05 14.92
N ARG A 85 -8.79 18.00 14.15
CA ARG A 85 -9.22 16.72 14.68
C ARG A 85 -8.10 15.98 15.44
N LEU A 86 -6.88 16.04 14.92
CA LEU A 86 -5.72 15.49 15.63
C LEU A 86 -5.56 16.19 16.98
N LYS A 87 -5.58 17.53 17.00
CA LYS A 87 -5.50 18.29 18.25
C LYS A 87 -6.60 17.91 19.23
N GLN A 88 -7.80 17.63 18.75
CA GLN A 88 -8.95 17.28 19.58
C GLN A 88 -8.92 15.86 20.10
N TYR A 89 -8.57 14.88 19.28
CA TYR A 89 -8.74 13.45 19.57
C TYR A 89 -7.42 12.69 19.80
N TYR A 90 -6.33 13.17 19.20
CA TYR A 90 -5.01 12.50 19.18
C TYR A 90 -3.89 13.53 19.25
N PRO A 91 -3.77 14.28 20.36
CA PRO A 91 -2.84 15.43 20.47
C PRO A 91 -1.35 15.05 20.34
N ASP A 92 -1.01 13.78 20.53
CA ASP A 92 0.35 13.27 20.37
C ASP A 92 0.72 12.94 18.92
N VAL A 93 -0.26 13.00 18.00
CA VAL A 93 -0.05 12.79 16.56
C VAL A 93 0.10 14.14 15.87
N PHE A 94 1.15 14.31 15.09
CA PHE A 94 1.44 15.57 14.42
C PHE A 94 1.54 15.41 12.89
N VAL A 95 1.38 16.51 12.18
CA VAL A 95 1.59 16.62 10.74
C VAL A 95 2.84 17.44 10.48
N ALA A 96 3.85 16.81 9.91
CA ALA A 96 5.09 17.45 9.51
C ALA A 96 5.04 17.86 8.03
N GLU A 97 5.73 18.95 7.68
CA GLU A 97 5.94 19.32 6.30
C GLU A 97 7.08 18.49 5.71
N SER A 98 6.86 17.97 4.52
CA SER A 98 7.86 17.25 3.74
C SER A 98 8.49 18.16 2.69
N GLN A 99 9.54 17.68 2.04
CA GLN A 99 10.18 18.43 0.96
C GLN A 99 9.24 18.53 -0.24
N SER A 100 9.02 19.74 -0.76
CA SER A 100 8.03 20.04 -1.80
C SER A 100 8.25 19.35 -3.15
N HIS A 101 9.46 18.83 -3.41
CA HIS A 101 9.76 18.13 -4.66
C HIS A 101 9.40 16.65 -4.66
N VAL A 102 9.04 16.08 -3.49
CA VAL A 102 8.65 14.67 -3.39
C VAL A 102 7.22 14.52 -3.92
N PRO A 103 7.00 13.67 -4.93
CA PRO A 103 5.66 13.44 -5.47
C PRO A 103 4.72 12.93 -4.38
N PHE A 104 3.52 13.48 -4.31
CA PHE A 104 2.45 13.18 -3.36
C PHE A 104 2.75 13.57 -1.89
N ALA A 105 3.98 13.42 -1.41
CA ALA A 105 4.36 13.58 0.00
C ALA A 105 4.63 15.06 0.38
N GLY A 106 3.65 15.95 0.21
CA GLY A 106 3.76 17.35 0.69
C GLY A 106 3.74 17.47 2.20
N LEU A 107 3.08 16.55 2.84
CA LEU A 107 2.98 16.42 4.28
C LEU A 107 3.20 14.96 4.67
N ARG A 108 3.62 14.74 5.90
CA ARG A 108 3.80 13.42 6.48
C ARG A 108 3.24 13.38 7.89
N THR A 109 2.63 12.26 8.26
CA THR A 109 2.09 12.05 9.59
C THR A 109 2.23 10.58 9.99
N HIS A 110 1.74 10.22 11.16
CA HIS A 110 1.70 8.85 11.62
C HIS A 110 0.35 8.56 12.27
N ASP A 111 0.01 7.30 12.39
CA ASP A 111 -1.12 6.87 13.20
C ASP A 111 -0.72 6.64 14.67
N PRO A 112 -1.67 6.35 15.57
CA PRO A 112 -1.37 6.13 17.00
C PRO A 112 -0.51 4.90 17.30
N ASP A 113 -0.32 4.01 16.33
CA ASP A 113 0.58 2.85 16.44
C ASP A 113 1.97 3.12 15.84
N GLY A 114 2.20 4.35 15.32
CA GLY A 114 3.48 4.80 14.77
C GLY A 114 3.69 4.45 13.29
N ASN A 115 2.67 3.99 12.58
CA ASN A 115 2.79 3.80 11.14
C ASN A 115 2.83 5.15 10.44
N GLN A 116 3.93 5.44 9.77
CA GLN A 116 4.06 6.67 8.99
C GLN A 116 3.29 6.55 7.69
N PHE A 117 2.69 7.65 7.26
CA PHE A 117 2.05 7.75 5.96
C PHE A 117 2.12 9.17 5.41
N ASP A 118 2.08 9.26 4.09
CA ASP A 118 2.05 10.53 3.38
C ASP A 118 0.65 11.14 3.44
N LEU A 119 0.60 12.45 3.59
CA LEU A 119 -0.62 13.22 3.57
C LEU A 119 -0.53 14.29 2.49
N SER A 120 -1.56 14.37 1.68
CA SER A 120 -1.69 15.37 0.63
C SER A 120 -3.05 16.03 0.69
N GLN A 121 -3.14 17.26 0.21
CA GLN A 121 -4.41 17.95 0.03
C GLN A 121 -4.71 18.07 -1.46
N LYS A 122 -5.97 17.91 -1.83
CA LYS A 122 -6.43 18.11 -3.20
C LYS A 122 -5.97 19.47 -3.72
N GLY A 123 -5.28 19.46 -4.86
CA GLY A 123 -4.76 20.68 -5.49
C GLY A 123 -3.40 21.16 -4.97
N MET A 124 -2.72 20.46 -4.07
CA MET A 124 -1.33 20.77 -3.71
C MET A 124 -0.40 20.60 -4.91
N ALA A 125 0.58 21.51 -5.03
CA ALA A 125 1.49 21.57 -6.17
C ALA A 125 2.35 20.32 -6.38
N ASN A 126 2.60 19.54 -5.31
CA ASN A 126 3.36 18.29 -5.36
C ASN A 126 2.50 17.05 -5.69
N VAL A 127 1.17 17.19 -5.72
CA VAL A 127 0.28 16.15 -6.23
C VAL A 127 0.30 16.25 -7.75
N ARG A 128 1.22 15.53 -8.37
CA ARG A 128 1.40 15.55 -9.82
C ARG A 128 0.29 14.82 -10.56
N GLU A 129 0.15 15.14 -11.85
CA GLU A 129 -0.91 14.65 -12.75
C GLU A 129 -1.21 13.15 -12.63
N GLY A 130 -0.20 12.31 -12.42
CA GLY A 130 -0.40 10.87 -12.28
C GLY A 130 -1.22 10.44 -11.06
N TYR A 131 -1.24 11.25 -10.01
CA TYR A 131 -2.08 11.04 -8.83
C TYR A 131 -3.42 11.78 -8.93
N LEU A 132 -3.51 12.74 -9.87
CA LEU A 132 -4.73 13.51 -10.13
C LEU A 132 -5.62 12.83 -11.17
N GLN A 133 -5.10 11.91 -11.96
CA GLN A 133 -5.90 11.19 -12.94
C GLN A 133 -6.92 10.31 -12.21
N GLU A 134 -8.09 10.86 -12.06
CA GLU A 134 -9.26 10.11 -11.67
C GLU A 134 -9.59 9.16 -12.82
N GLY A 135 -9.22 7.90 -12.59
CA GLY A 135 -9.87 6.81 -13.20
C GLY A 135 -9.72 6.64 -14.71
N TRP A 136 -8.67 6.00 -15.14
CA TRP A 136 -8.95 5.07 -16.23
C TRP A 136 -9.52 3.80 -15.62
N ASP A 137 -10.52 3.23 -16.24
CA ASP A 137 -11.03 1.93 -15.86
C ASP A 137 -10.05 0.85 -16.29
N GLN A 138 -9.63 0.05 -15.34
CA GLN A 138 -8.89 -1.17 -15.60
C GLN A 138 -9.40 -2.30 -14.69
N PRO A 139 -9.29 -3.57 -15.13
CA PRO A 139 -9.89 -4.68 -14.40
C PRO A 139 -9.17 -5.03 -13.10
N ARG A 140 -7.93 -4.56 -12.91
CA ARG A 140 -7.07 -4.89 -11.76
C ARG A 140 -6.55 -3.63 -11.11
N TRP A 141 -6.83 -3.44 -9.81
CA TRP A 141 -6.35 -2.27 -9.06
C TRP A 141 -6.07 -2.62 -7.60
N ILE A 142 -5.23 -1.82 -6.94
CA ILE A 142 -4.96 -1.95 -5.50
C ILE A 142 -6.24 -1.61 -4.74
N ASN A 143 -6.82 -2.59 -4.06
CA ASN A 143 -8.09 -2.43 -3.37
C ASN A 143 -7.94 -2.35 -1.85
N HIS A 144 -6.79 -2.70 -1.29
CA HIS A 144 -6.55 -2.54 0.14
C HIS A 144 -5.07 -2.47 0.51
N VAL A 145 -4.83 -1.90 1.71
CA VAL A 145 -3.58 -1.93 2.45
C VAL A 145 -3.88 -2.55 3.81
N ALA A 146 -3.04 -3.46 4.28
CA ALA A 146 -3.22 -4.13 5.56
C ALA A 146 -2.20 -3.67 6.59
N ILE A 147 -2.65 -3.50 7.83
CA ILE A 147 -1.86 -3.08 8.98
C ILE A 147 -2.07 -4.09 10.11
N ARG A 148 -1.00 -4.49 10.77
CA ARG A 148 -1.05 -5.25 12.03
C ARG A 148 -0.92 -4.29 13.20
N SER A 149 -1.89 -4.33 14.10
CA SER A 149 -2.00 -3.43 15.24
C SER A 149 -2.15 -4.22 16.55
N ALA A 150 -1.54 -3.74 17.61
CA ALA A 150 -1.80 -4.24 18.96
C ALA A 150 -3.18 -3.77 19.47
N ARG A 151 -3.74 -2.73 18.86
CA ARG A 151 -5.01 -2.10 19.24
C ARG A 151 -5.91 -1.82 18.04
N PRO A 152 -6.36 -2.87 17.28
CA PRO A 152 -7.03 -2.67 16.00
C PRO A 152 -8.29 -1.80 16.07
N ALA A 153 -9.08 -1.92 17.14
CA ALA A 153 -10.27 -1.10 17.34
C ALA A 153 -9.92 0.40 17.46
N HIS A 154 -8.90 0.72 18.26
CA HIS A 154 -8.44 2.09 18.47
C HIS A 154 -7.89 2.70 17.17
N LEU A 155 -7.15 1.90 16.40
CA LEU A 155 -6.61 2.34 15.11
C LEU A 155 -7.73 2.56 14.08
N ALA A 156 -8.75 1.70 14.04
CA ALA A 156 -9.92 1.89 13.19
C ALA A 156 -10.69 3.18 13.55
N GLU A 157 -10.86 3.43 14.85
CA GLU A 157 -11.48 4.66 15.35
C GLU A 157 -10.71 5.91 14.92
N TYR A 158 -9.36 5.86 14.95
CA TYR A 158 -8.51 6.95 14.47
C TYR A 158 -8.80 7.30 13.02
N TYR A 159 -8.77 6.31 12.11
CA TYR A 159 -9.05 6.56 10.70
C TYR A 159 -10.48 7.05 10.45
N GLN A 160 -11.44 6.62 11.24
CA GLN A 160 -12.83 7.11 11.15
C GLN A 160 -12.96 8.54 11.66
N LYS A 161 -12.43 8.85 12.84
CA LYS A 161 -12.58 10.18 13.46
C LYS A 161 -11.77 11.27 12.76
N VAL A 162 -10.54 10.95 12.37
CA VAL A 162 -9.63 11.95 11.80
C VAL A 162 -9.87 12.10 10.29
N PHE A 163 -9.99 10.97 9.58
CA PHE A 163 -10.02 10.92 8.11
C PHE A 163 -11.40 10.63 7.52
N GLU A 164 -12.42 10.42 8.32
CA GLU A 164 -13.79 10.08 7.88
C GLU A 164 -13.86 8.82 7.00
N LEU A 165 -12.90 7.89 7.15
CA LEU A 165 -13.03 6.58 6.52
C LEU A 165 -14.18 5.83 7.15
N ARG A 166 -14.96 5.13 6.33
CA ARG A 166 -16.17 4.44 6.78
C ARG A 166 -15.88 2.97 7.09
N PRO A 167 -16.47 2.38 8.12
CA PRO A 167 -16.39 0.95 8.33
C PRO A 167 -16.98 0.20 7.14
N VAL A 168 -16.35 -0.93 6.77
CA VAL A 168 -16.88 -1.83 5.75
C VAL A 168 -17.84 -2.81 6.42
N GLU A 169 -19.10 -2.75 6.05
CA GLU A 169 -20.13 -3.62 6.60
C GLU A 169 -19.84 -5.11 6.34
N GLY A 170 -20.06 -5.95 7.34
CA GLY A 170 -19.91 -7.41 7.24
C GLY A 170 -18.46 -7.92 7.22
N LEU A 171 -17.44 -7.06 7.06
CA LEU A 171 -16.06 -7.50 7.06
C LEU A 171 -15.43 -7.56 8.47
N SER A 172 -15.77 -6.65 9.38
CA SER A 172 -15.21 -6.64 10.73
C SER A 172 -15.56 -7.91 11.51
N GLY A 173 -14.63 -8.35 12.37
CA GLY A 173 -14.78 -9.54 13.21
C GLY A 173 -13.43 -10.18 13.54
N ASN A 174 -13.42 -11.06 14.54
CA ASN A 174 -12.20 -11.73 15.03
C ASN A 174 -11.06 -10.75 15.36
N GLY A 175 -11.40 -9.58 15.92
CA GLY A 175 -10.45 -8.52 16.24
C GLY A 175 -9.95 -7.71 15.03
N SER A 176 -10.39 -8.00 13.82
CA SER A 176 -10.05 -7.25 12.62
C SER A 176 -11.12 -6.21 12.29
N TYR A 177 -10.66 -5.06 11.80
CA TYR A 177 -11.50 -3.92 11.40
C TYR A 177 -11.12 -3.50 9.98
N TYR A 178 -12.10 -3.04 9.23
CA TYR A 178 -11.92 -2.62 7.84
C TYR A 178 -12.56 -1.26 7.66
N VAL A 179 -11.78 -0.28 7.25
CA VAL A 179 -12.24 1.08 6.97
C VAL A 179 -11.90 1.47 5.54
N THR A 180 -12.80 2.20 4.87
CA THR A 180 -12.69 2.45 3.43
C THR A 180 -13.04 3.88 3.05
N ASP A 181 -12.43 4.34 1.97
CA ASP A 181 -12.83 5.53 1.23
C ASP A 181 -13.94 5.26 0.19
N GLY A 182 -14.45 4.02 0.14
CA GLY A 182 -15.46 3.56 -0.83
C GLY A 182 -14.86 2.87 -2.07
N LYS A 183 -13.56 2.95 -2.28
CA LYS A 183 -12.84 2.26 -3.37
C LYS A 183 -11.70 1.40 -2.82
N VAL A 184 -10.91 1.94 -1.91
CA VAL A 184 -9.78 1.27 -1.28
C VAL A 184 -10.06 1.09 0.21
N THR A 185 -9.53 0.03 0.82
CA THR A 185 -9.76 -0.34 2.22
C THR A 185 -8.46 -0.37 2.99
N ILE A 186 -8.44 0.10 4.22
CA ILE A 186 -7.41 -0.21 5.19
C ILE A 186 -7.91 -1.40 6.02
N ALA A 187 -7.25 -2.54 5.92
CA ALA A 187 -7.52 -3.75 6.68
C ALA A 187 -6.65 -3.74 7.96
N ILE A 188 -7.26 -3.49 9.10
CA ILE A 188 -6.58 -3.39 10.39
C ILE A 188 -6.76 -4.71 11.13
N ARG A 189 -5.66 -5.43 11.34
CA ARG A 189 -5.64 -6.79 11.83
C ARG A 189 -4.92 -6.89 13.18
N PRO A 190 -5.30 -7.82 14.07
CA PRO A 190 -4.57 -8.01 15.31
C PRO A 190 -3.14 -8.46 15.04
N TRP A 191 -2.20 -7.85 15.76
CA TRP A 191 -0.82 -8.28 15.81
C TRP A 191 -0.66 -9.37 16.86
N ASP A 192 -0.32 -10.58 16.43
CA ASP A 192 -0.02 -11.70 17.31
C ASP A 192 1.51 -11.82 17.48
N MET A 193 2.01 -11.22 18.56
CA MET A 193 3.44 -11.23 18.87
C MET A 193 3.96 -12.60 19.37
N ILE A 194 3.07 -13.52 19.76
CA ILE A 194 3.48 -14.78 20.37
C ILE A 194 3.61 -15.88 19.32
N SER A 195 2.71 -15.94 18.36
CA SER A 195 2.61 -17.05 17.43
C SER A 195 3.61 -17.00 16.29
N TYR A 196 4.36 -15.88 16.13
CA TYR A 196 5.15 -15.72 14.94
C TYR A 196 6.45 -14.90 15.11
N ARG A 197 7.60 -15.55 14.92
CA ARG A 197 8.88 -14.85 14.86
C ARG A 197 8.99 -14.00 13.58
N GLY A 198 9.26 -12.71 13.74
CA GLY A 198 9.58 -11.81 12.63
C GLY A 198 8.42 -11.04 12.02
N LEU A 199 7.18 -11.25 12.45
CA LEU A 199 6.10 -10.32 12.12
C LEU A 199 6.08 -9.19 13.13
N MET A 200 6.42 -8.01 12.67
CA MET A 200 6.31 -6.78 13.47
C MET A 200 4.90 -6.21 13.38
N ALA A 201 4.49 -5.44 14.40
CA ALA A 201 3.38 -4.53 14.24
C ALA A 201 3.69 -3.54 13.13
N GLY A 202 2.69 -3.04 12.44
CA GLY A 202 2.86 -2.08 11.36
C GLY A 202 2.31 -2.57 10.03
N LEU A 203 2.80 -1.99 8.95
CA LEU A 203 2.37 -2.34 7.59
C LEU A 203 2.66 -3.81 7.28
N ASP A 204 1.71 -4.48 6.67
CA ASP A 204 1.76 -5.93 6.42
C ASP A 204 1.87 -6.25 4.93
N HIS A 205 0.83 -5.96 4.19
CA HIS A 205 0.72 -6.24 2.76
C HIS A 205 -0.25 -5.27 2.10
N PHE A 206 -0.36 -5.35 0.79
CA PHE A 206 -1.45 -4.73 0.05
C PHE A 206 -2.01 -5.73 -0.96
N GLY A 207 -3.24 -5.51 -1.37
CA GLY A 207 -3.92 -6.46 -2.24
C GLY A 207 -4.48 -5.81 -3.49
N PHE A 208 -4.62 -6.64 -4.52
CA PHE A 208 -5.24 -6.27 -5.78
C PHE A 208 -6.62 -6.92 -5.93
N LYS A 209 -7.62 -6.12 -6.27
CA LYS A 209 -8.82 -6.67 -6.88
C LYS A 209 -8.50 -7.07 -8.32
N VAL A 210 -8.97 -8.25 -8.70
CA VAL A 210 -8.83 -8.78 -10.07
C VAL A 210 -10.23 -9.15 -10.59
N GLU A 211 -10.36 -9.17 -11.90
CA GLU A 211 -11.60 -9.52 -12.58
C GLU A 211 -11.96 -10.99 -12.45
N ASN A 212 -10.94 -11.83 -12.35
CA ASN A 212 -11.06 -13.28 -12.22
C ASN A 212 -9.78 -13.86 -11.63
N LEU A 213 -9.91 -14.59 -10.53
CA LEU A 213 -8.75 -15.13 -9.81
C LEU A 213 -7.98 -16.18 -10.60
N GLU A 214 -8.68 -17.05 -11.34
CA GLU A 214 -8.03 -18.10 -12.13
C GLU A 214 -7.30 -17.52 -13.35
N ALA A 215 -7.83 -16.47 -13.97
CA ALA A 215 -7.14 -15.74 -15.02
C ALA A 215 -5.86 -15.08 -14.46
N ALA A 216 -5.94 -14.43 -13.31
CA ALA A 216 -4.78 -13.80 -12.68
C ALA A 216 -3.71 -14.83 -12.29
N LYS A 217 -4.07 -16.01 -11.78
CA LYS A 217 -3.12 -17.12 -11.52
C LYS A 217 -2.45 -17.62 -12.80
N LYS A 218 -3.20 -17.75 -13.89
CA LYS A 218 -2.64 -18.13 -15.20
C LYS A 218 -1.63 -17.10 -15.69
N ASP A 219 -1.90 -15.81 -15.50
CA ASP A 219 -0.95 -14.75 -15.84
C ASP A 219 0.33 -14.81 -14.98
N LEU A 220 0.20 -15.14 -13.69
CA LEU A 220 1.34 -15.40 -12.80
C LEU A 220 2.21 -16.55 -13.29
N ASP A 221 1.60 -17.67 -13.67
CA ASP A 221 2.30 -18.84 -14.19
C ASP A 221 2.98 -18.54 -15.53
N ASN A 222 2.30 -17.79 -16.40
CA ASN A 222 2.86 -17.35 -17.68
C ASN A 222 4.06 -16.42 -17.48
N LEU A 223 3.97 -15.45 -16.57
CA LEU A 223 5.10 -14.58 -16.22
C LEU A 223 6.28 -15.37 -15.64
N ALA A 224 6.01 -16.36 -14.78
CA ALA A 224 7.05 -17.23 -14.20
C ALA A 224 7.78 -18.03 -15.29
N THR A 225 7.09 -18.42 -16.35
CA THR A 225 7.64 -19.16 -17.48
C THR A 225 8.41 -18.26 -18.45
N THR A 226 7.85 -17.11 -18.80
CA THR A 226 8.41 -16.22 -19.82
C THR A 226 9.50 -15.30 -19.30
N THR A 227 9.39 -14.87 -18.03
CA THR A 227 10.35 -13.95 -17.39
C THR A 227 10.59 -14.36 -15.93
N PRO A 228 11.32 -15.48 -15.70
CA PRO A 228 11.50 -16.05 -14.35
C PRO A 228 12.08 -15.06 -13.31
N ALA A 229 12.90 -14.09 -13.76
CA ALA A 229 13.46 -13.06 -12.89
C ALA A 229 12.39 -12.13 -12.29
N SER A 230 11.27 -11.98 -12.98
CA SER A 230 10.11 -11.18 -12.53
C SER A 230 8.97 -12.04 -11.97
N ALA A 231 9.22 -13.31 -11.66
CA ALA A 231 8.21 -14.21 -11.12
C ALA A 231 7.85 -13.85 -9.67
N ALA A 232 6.59 -14.04 -9.33
CA ALA A 232 6.14 -13.98 -7.94
C ALA A 232 6.86 -15.02 -7.08
N ARG A 233 7.14 -14.68 -5.83
CA ARG A 233 7.74 -15.59 -4.88
C ARG A 233 6.69 -16.35 -4.08
N ARG A 234 6.99 -17.59 -3.75
CA ARG A 234 6.20 -18.38 -2.82
C ARG A 234 6.43 -17.89 -1.39
N ILE A 235 5.35 -17.74 -0.63
CA ILE A 235 5.41 -17.38 0.79
C ILE A 235 5.66 -18.61 1.65
N ALA A 236 4.98 -19.71 1.36
CA ALA A 236 5.06 -20.97 2.14
C ALA A 236 6.39 -21.72 1.91
N ILE A 237 7.49 -21.10 2.36
CA ILE A 237 8.81 -21.72 2.35
C ILE A 237 9.16 -22.07 3.80
N GLY A 238 9.15 -23.37 4.10
CA GLY A 238 9.37 -23.88 5.43
C GLY A 238 8.24 -23.51 6.42
N ARG A 239 8.38 -23.98 7.64
CA ARG A 239 7.35 -23.85 8.69
C ARG A 239 6.90 -22.41 8.97
N ASP A 240 7.83 -21.46 8.92
CA ASP A 240 7.50 -20.05 9.20
C ASP A 240 6.83 -19.38 8.01
N GLY A 241 7.19 -19.77 6.77
CA GLY A 241 6.51 -19.33 5.56
C GLY A 241 5.06 -19.81 5.49
N GLU A 242 4.80 -21.08 5.87
CA GLU A 242 3.45 -21.62 5.95
C GLU A 242 2.56 -20.84 6.94
N LYS A 243 3.12 -20.50 8.11
CA LYS A 243 2.41 -19.66 9.09
C LYS A 243 2.12 -18.26 8.54
N ARG A 244 3.09 -17.68 7.82
CA ARG A 244 2.95 -16.37 7.18
C ARG A 244 1.82 -16.38 6.15
N GLN A 245 1.79 -17.39 5.30
CA GLN A 245 0.73 -17.55 4.31
C GLN A 245 -0.65 -17.67 4.97
N LYS A 246 -0.79 -18.54 5.99
CA LYS A 246 -2.04 -18.66 6.74
C LYS A 246 -2.48 -17.35 7.41
N ASN A 247 -1.49 -16.57 7.87
CA ASN A 247 -1.79 -15.26 8.43
C ASN A 247 -2.33 -14.28 7.38
N LEU A 248 -1.76 -14.24 6.17
CA LEU A 248 -2.31 -13.44 5.07
C LEU A 248 -3.73 -13.91 4.69
N GLU A 249 -3.91 -15.21 4.49
CA GLU A 249 -5.19 -15.83 4.12
C GLU A 249 -6.30 -15.61 5.16
N ALA A 250 -5.94 -15.29 6.40
CA ALA A 250 -6.90 -14.88 7.42
C ALA A 250 -7.43 -13.43 7.22
N CYS A 251 -6.88 -12.64 6.31
CA CYS A 251 -7.48 -11.40 5.85
C CYS A 251 -8.74 -11.72 5.04
N LYS A 252 -9.88 -11.14 5.39
CA LYS A 252 -11.14 -11.42 4.68
C LYS A 252 -11.13 -10.97 3.21
N LEU A 253 -10.22 -10.08 2.85
CA LEU A 253 -10.03 -9.63 1.47
C LEU A 253 -9.09 -10.56 0.68
N CYS A 254 -8.28 -11.38 1.34
CA CYS A 254 -7.36 -12.29 0.68
C CYS A 254 -8.08 -13.53 0.13
N ARG A 255 -7.90 -13.81 -1.15
CA ARG A 255 -8.30 -15.06 -1.82
C ARG A 255 -7.10 -15.86 -2.30
N HIS A 256 -5.99 -15.18 -2.58
CA HIS A 256 -4.75 -15.83 -2.98
C HIS A 256 -3.55 -14.97 -2.52
N ALA A 257 -2.74 -15.53 -1.63
CA ALA A 257 -1.56 -14.86 -1.09
C ALA A 257 -0.32 -15.17 -1.94
N LEU A 258 0.48 -14.16 -2.21
CA LEU A 258 1.76 -14.26 -2.94
C LEU A 258 2.74 -13.18 -2.43
N ALA A 259 3.96 -13.24 -2.92
CA ALA A 259 4.91 -12.15 -2.77
C ALA A 259 5.42 -11.72 -4.15
N ASP A 260 5.75 -10.44 -4.29
CA ASP A 260 6.37 -9.95 -5.51
C ASP A 260 7.82 -10.47 -5.67
N PRO A 261 8.53 -10.14 -6.76
CA PRO A 261 9.90 -10.62 -6.98
C PRO A 261 10.91 -10.20 -5.89
N ASP A 262 10.66 -9.15 -5.12
CA ASP A 262 11.50 -8.74 -4.01
C ASP A 262 11.06 -9.31 -2.65
N GLY A 263 9.87 -9.90 -2.60
CA GLY A 263 9.31 -10.50 -1.39
C GLY A 263 8.33 -9.61 -0.64
N VAL A 264 7.85 -8.53 -1.25
CA VAL A 264 6.74 -7.74 -0.70
C VAL A 264 5.48 -8.57 -0.72
N LEU A 265 4.80 -8.65 0.40
CA LEU A 265 3.60 -9.47 0.53
C LEU A 265 2.42 -8.83 -0.19
N LEU A 266 1.74 -9.64 -0.97
CA LEU A 266 0.57 -9.26 -1.76
C LEU A 266 -0.54 -10.27 -1.57
N ASP A 267 -1.76 -9.87 -1.87
CA ASP A 267 -2.85 -10.80 -2.13
C ASP A 267 -3.74 -10.39 -3.30
N LEU A 268 -4.52 -11.33 -3.76
CA LEU A 268 -5.53 -11.13 -4.80
C LEU A 268 -6.93 -11.33 -4.23
N THR A 269 -7.86 -10.49 -4.67
CA THR A 269 -9.30 -10.53 -4.36
C THR A 269 -10.07 -10.50 -5.69
N ASP A 270 -11.10 -11.28 -5.87
CA ASP A 270 -12.03 -11.23 -7.00
C ASP A 270 -13.42 -10.72 -6.60
#